data_a854f0e18d2f9e50679b89c17c8ed3be
#
_entry.id   a854f0e18d2f9e50679b89c17c8ed3be
#
_cell.length_a   1.000
_cell.length_b   1.000
_cell.length_c   1.000
_cell.angle_alpha   90.00
_cell.angle_beta   90.00
_cell.angle_gamma   90.00
#
_symmetry.space_group_name_H-M   'P 1'
#
loop_
_entity.id
_entity.type
_entity.pdbx_description
1 polymer ?
#
loop_
_entity_poly.entity_id
_entity_poly.type
_entity_poly.pdbx_seq_one_letter_code
_entity_poly.pdbx_strand_id
1 'polypeptide(L)'
;MSEDAARAAAAAAAADLVEPGMTVGLGSGRAVWKLVERLGARGDLGGGALRAATASSRTEALAASLGIELVELDGDVELDLALDGADEVDPQLRLIKGGGGALLREKIVISAARRFVVVAETPKKVERLGEHFRLPVEVVRFAWRDTRRRVTAVLPDAVQRLGADGEAYVTDEGHFILDCALPATVDLDALGPRLKQIPGVVEHGLFIGLAERALLGRPDGGVEQVAPG
;
A
#
# COMPACT_ATOMS: atom_id res chain seq x y z
N MET A 1 -10.79 8.93 22.04
CA MET A 1 -10.24 9.46 20.77
C MET A 1 -10.13 8.31 19.79
N SER A 2 -10.44 8.51 18.52
CA SER A 2 -10.74 7.41 17.58
C SER A 2 -9.60 7.16 16.60
N GLU A 3 -9.55 5.96 16.08
CA GLU A 3 -8.68 5.57 14.94
C GLU A 3 -8.88 6.50 13.72
N ASP A 4 -10.10 7.04 13.57
CA ASP A 4 -10.44 8.01 12.54
C ASP A 4 -9.71 9.35 12.70
N ALA A 5 -9.52 9.82 13.94
CA ALA A 5 -8.73 11.03 14.23
C ALA A 5 -7.24 10.79 13.90
N ALA A 6 -6.71 9.61 14.18
CA ALA A 6 -5.34 9.25 13.83
C ALA A 6 -5.12 9.26 12.31
N ARG A 7 -6.05 8.68 11.53
CA ARG A 7 -6.02 8.73 10.05
C ARG A 7 -6.07 10.16 9.53
N ALA A 8 -6.94 10.98 10.11
CA ALA A 8 -7.08 12.38 9.71
C ALA A 8 -5.80 13.17 9.97
N ALA A 9 -5.11 12.92 11.09
CA ALA A 9 -3.84 13.56 11.41
C ALA A 9 -2.73 13.17 10.43
N ALA A 10 -2.57 11.86 10.15
CA ALA A 10 -1.60 11.38 9.16
C ALA A 10 -1.90 11.93 7.76
N ALA A 11 -3.16 11.91 7.34
CA ALA A 11 -3.60 12.45 6.06
C ALA A 11 -3.34 13.97 5.94
N ALA A 12 -3.52 14.73 7.03
CA ALA A 12 -3.20 16.15 7.05
C ALA A 12 -1.72 16.40 6.81
N ALA A 13 -0.85 15.74 7.59
CA ALA A 13 0.59 15.88 7.45
C ALA A 13 1.10 15.42 6.08
N ALA A 14 0.48 14.40 5.49
CA ALA A 14 0.81 13.94 4.15
C ALA A 14 0.36 14.94 3.06
N ALA A 15 -0.82 15.55 3.21
CA ALA A 15 -1.31 16.56 2.27
C ALA A 15 -0.40 17.79 2.21
N ASP A 16 0.25 18.15 3.32
CA ASP A 16 1.19 19.28 3.39
C ASP A 16 2.49 19.04 2.59
N LEU A 17 2.78 17.79 2.19
CA LEU A 17 3.91 17.44 1.33
C LEU A 17 3.62 17.62 -0.16
N VAL A 18 2.35 17.82 -0.52
CA VAL A 18 1.94 17.96 -1.92
C VAL A 18 1.92 19.44 -2.30
N GLU A 19 2.67 19.78 -3.34
CA GLU A 19 2.80 21.13 -3.87
C GLU A 19 2.10 21.26 -5.23
N PRO A 20 1.60 22.45 -5.61
CA PRO A 20 1.07 22.69 -6.94
C PRO A 20 2.10 22.35 -8.04
N GLY A 21 1.63 21.68 -9.08
CA GLY A 21 2.45 21.22 -10.20
C GLY A 21 2.98 19.80 -10.06
N MET A 22 2.87 19.18 -8.88
CA MET A 22 3.28 17.79 -8.68
C MET A 22 2.37 16.81 -9.42
N THR A 23 2.99 15.70 -9.85
CA THR A 23 2.29 14.46 -10.24
C THR A 23 2.52 13.43 -9.15
N VAL A 24 1.43 12.98 -8.48
CA VAL A 24 1.54 12.11 -7.30
C VAL A 24 1.00 10.71 -7.54
N GLY A 25 1.55 9.73 -6.84
CA GLY A 25 0.99 8.40 -6.73
C GLY A 25 0.08 8.31 -5.50
N LEU A 26 -1.17 7.95 -5.68
CA LEU A 26 -2.14 7.76 -4.60
C LEU A 26 -2.45 6.28 -4.44
N GLY A 27 -2.07 5.74 -3.29
CA GLY A 27 -2.27 4.35 -2.93
C GLY A 27 -3.74 3.97 -2.66
N SER A 28 -3.96 3.09 -1.70
CA SER A 28 -5.30 2.61 -1.36
C SER A 28 -5.50 2.52 0.16
N GLY A 29 -6.76 2.47 0.58
CA GLY A 29 -7.14 2.29 1.98
C GLY A 29 -7.59 3.56 2.69
N ARG A 30 -8.13 3.38 3.90
CA ARG A 30 -8.86 4.41 4.63
C ARG A 30 -8.06 5.68 4.94
N ALA A 31 -6.78 5.57 5.25
CA ALA A 31 -5.91 6.72 5.49
C ALA A 31 -5.67 7.51 4.19
N VAL A 32 -5.44 6.79 3.08
CA VAL A 32 -5.24 7.39 1.76
C VAL A 32 -6.52 8.08 1.27
N TRP A 33 -7.69 7.48 1.47
CA TRP A 33 -8.94 8.13 1.03
C TRP A 33 -9.19 9.45 1.78
N LYS A 34 -8.87 9.55 3.09
CA LYS A 34 -8.90 10.81 3.81
C LYS A 34 -7.88 11.84 3.27
N LEU A 35 -6.71 11.36 2.85
CA LEU A 35 -5.73 12.20 2.17
C LEU A 35 -6.28 12.73 0.83
N VAL A 36 -6.87 11.87 0.01
CA VAL A 36 -7.46 12.26 -1.29
C VAL A 36 -8.58 13.30 -1.11
N GLU A 37 -9.47 13.09 -0.13
CA GLU A 37 -10.51 14.07 0.23
C GLU A 37 -9.90 15.42 0.61
N ARG A 38 -8.81 15.40 1.38
CA ARG A 38 -8.13 16.63 1.80
C ARG A 38 -7.42 17.34 0.65
N LEU A 39 -6.78 16.59 -0.25
CA LEU A 39 -6.17 17.15 -1.46
C LEU A 39 -7.21 17.77 -2.39
N GLY A 40 -8.34 17.11 -2.60
CA GLY A 40 -9.45 17.67 -3.42
C GLY A 40 -10.10 18.92 -2.82
N ALA A 41 -10.01 19.11 -1.50
CA ALA A 41 -10.51 20.32 -0.83
C ALA A 41 -9.53 21.50 -0.88
N ARG A 42 -8.28 21.32 -1.32
CA ARG A 42 -7.26 22.36 -1.42
C ARG A 42 -7.46 23.19 -2.69
N GLY A 43 -7.82 24.46 -2.53
CA GLY A 43 -8.07 25.36 -3.66
C GLY A 43 -6.84 25.67 -4.52
N ASP A 44 -5.62 25.57 -3.95
CA ASP A 44 -4.35 25.75 -4.65
C ASP A 44 -3.95 24.57 -5.54
N LEU A 45 -4.60 23.42 -5.39
CA LEU A 45 -4.39 22.21 -6.18
C LEU A 45 -5.42 21.99 -7.29
N GLY A 46 -6.41 22.91 -7.42
CA GLY A 46 -7.43 22.85 -8.46
C GLY A 46 -6.92 23.22 -9.85
N GLY A 47 -7.77 23.01 -10.88
CA GLY A 47 -7.49 23.43 -12.26
C GLY A 47 -6.32 22.73 -12.93
N GLY A 48 -6.02 21.49 -12.58
CA GLY A 48 -4.90 20.73 -13.13
C GLY A 48 -3.55 20.98 -12.43
N ALA A 49 -3.55 21.74 -11.33
CA ALA A 49 -2.34 21.97 -10.53
C ALA A 49 -1.88 20.71 -9.77
N LEU A 50 -2.73 19.69 -9.64
CA LEU A 50 -2.40 18.36 -9.13
C LEU A 50 -2.83 17.31 -10.13
N ARG A 51 -1.92 16.42 -10.49
CA ARG A 51 -2.17 15.22 -11.28
C ARG A 51 -1.88 13.98 -10.45
N ALA A 52 -2.60 12.90 -10.67
CA ALA A 52 -2.43 11.68 -9.87
C ALA A 52 -2.56 10.40 -10.67
N ALA A 53 -1.66 9.44 -10.41
CA ALA A 53 -1.86 8.03 -10.71
C ALA A 53 -2.39 7.32 -9.45
N THR A 54 -3.30 6.37 -9.61
CA THR A 54 -3.97 5.70 -8.49
C THR A 54 -3.71 4.20 -8.46
N ALA A 55 -3.62 3.63 -7.25
CA ALA A 55 -3.31 2.22 -7.06
C ALA A 55 -4.56 1.32 -6.89
N SER A 56 -5.77 1.86 -6.99
CA SER A 56 -7.00 1.06 -6.95
C SER A 56 -8.16 1.76 -7.64
N SER A 57 -9.08 0.99 -8.18
CA SER A 57 -10.31 1.51 -8.81
C SER A 57 -11.14 2.39 -7.86
N ARG A 58 -11.12 2.09 -6.56
CA ARG A 58 -11.80 2.91 -5.54
C ARG A 58 -11.13 4.26 -5.34
N THR A 59 -9.80 4.31 -5.27
CA THR A 59 -9.05 5.58 -5.15
C THR A 59 -9.20 6.42 -6.41
N GLU A 60 -9.21 5.78 -7.59
CA GLU A 60 -9.45 6.41 -8.88
C GLU A 60 -10.81 7.10 -8.92
N ALA A 61 -11.89 6.38 -8.60
CA ALA A 61 -13.23 6.92 -8.55
C ALA A 61 -13.36 8.10 -7.57
N LEU A 62 -12.74 8.01 -6.39
CA LEU A 62 -12.72 9.08 -5.39
C LEU A 62 -11.98 10.32 -5.91
N ALA A 63 -10.77 10.16 -6.45
CA ALA A 63 -9.97 11.27 -6.98
C ALA A 63 -10.69 11.98 -8.13
N ALA A 64 -11.26 11.21 -9.07
CA ALA A 64 -12.06 11.76 -10.16
C ALA A 64 -13.26 12.55 -9.67
N SER A 65 -13.98 12.05 -8.65
CA SER A 65 -15.15 12.74 -8.07
C SER A 65 -14.82 14.08 -7.41
N LEU A 66 -13.56 14.26 -7.01
CA LEU A 66 -13.03 15.47 -6.39
C LEU A 66 -12.34 16.41 -7.39
N GLY A 67 -12.35 16.06 -8.69
CA GLY A 67 -11.78 16.90 -9.75
C GLY A 67 -10.24 16.85 -9.80
N ILE A 68 -9.59 15.87 -9.20
CA ILE A 68 -8.15 15.62 -9.35
C ILE A 68 -7.93 15.03 -10.75
N GLU A 69 -7.01 15.61 -11.52
CA GLU A 69 -6.66 15.13 -12.85
C GLU A 69 -5.94 13.78 -12.77
N LEU A 70 -6.47 12.76 -13.43
CA LEU A 70 -5.90 11.42 -13.44
C LEU A 70 -4.92 11.25 -14.61
N VAL A 71 -3.81 10.57 -14.35
CA VAL A 71 -2.81 10.19 -15.35
C VAL A 71 -2.61 8.68 -15.36
N GLU A 72 -2.37 8.13 -16.55
CA GLU A 72 -1.95 6.75 -16.73
C GLU A 72 -0.43 6.63 -16.63
N LEU A 73 0.05 5.52 -16.07
CA LEU A 73 1.48 5.18 -16.06
C LEU A 73 1.83 4.45 -17.37
N ASP A 74 1.99 5.21 -18.44
CA ASP A 74 2.26 4.72 -19.80
C ASP A 74 3.76 4.58 -20.13
N GLY A 75 4.64 4.86 -19.15
CA GLY A 75 6.09 4.81 -19.27
C GLY A 75 6.75 6.18 -19.42
N ASP A 76 5.99 7.22 -19.79
CA ASP A 76 6.49 8.59 -19.93
C ASP A 76 6.19 9.46 -18.70
N VAL A 77 5.29 9.00 -17.82
CA VAL A 77 4.89 9.70 -16.60
C VAL A 77 5.81 9.33 -15.45
N GLU A 78 6.48 10.30 -14.87
CA GLU A 78 7.24 10.17 -13.62
C GLU A 78 6.45 10.80 -12.46
N LEU A 79 6.38 10.09 -11.32
CA LEU A 79 5.69 10.59 -10.13
C LEU A 79 6.70 11.26 -9.19
N ASP A 80 6.38 12.48 -8.73
CA ASP A 80 7.22 13.20 -7.78
C ASP A 80 7.19 12.57 -6.39
N LEU A 81 6.01 12.10 -5.97
CA LEU A 81 5.76 11.56 -4.63
C LEU A 81 4.65 10.51 -4.67
N ALA A 82 4.89 9.34 -4.12
CA ALA A 82 3.84 8.37 -3.80
C ALA A 82 3.44 8.50 -2.33
N LEU A 83 2.14 8.42 -2.06
CA LEU A 83 1.52 8.49 -0.74
C LEU A 83 0.60 7.28 -0.57
N ASP A 84 0.96 6.37 0.33
CA ASP A 84 0.19 5.14 0.50
C ASP A 84 0.19 4.66 1.96
N GLY A 85 -0.78 3.81 2.31
CA GLY A 85 -0.89 3.20 3.62
C GLY A 85 0.05 2.01 3.82
N ALA A 86 0.03 1.45 5.03
CA ALA A 86 0.63 0.16 5.32
C ALA A 86 -0.24 -0.63 6.30
N ASP A 87 -0.12 -1.96 6.27
CA ASP A 87 -0.75 -2.85 7.26
C ASP A 87 0.15 -3.03 8.47
N GLU A 88 1.48 -3.08 8.24
CA GLU A 88 2.52 -3.02 9.27
C GLU A 88 3.71 -2.21 8.79
N VAL A 89 4.37 -1.52 9.75
CA VAL A 89 5.59 -0.72 9.54
C VAL A 89 6.58 -1.06 10.65
N ASP A 90 7.75 -1.57 10.31
CA ASP A 90 8.82 -1.85 11.29
C ASP A 90 9.80 -0.66 11.44
N PRO A 91 10.71 -0.68 12.44
CA PRO A 91 11.66 0.40 12.67
C PRO A 91 12.63 0.69 11.52
N GLN A 92 12.82 -0.27 10.59
CA GLN A 92 13.66 -0.12 9.40
C GLN A 92 12.85 0.37 8.18
N LEU A 93 11.58 0.78 8.35
CA LEU A 93 10.64 1.15 7.28
C LEU A 93 10.41 0.03 6.26
N ARG A 94 10.54 -1.23 6.68
CA ARG A 94 10.02 -2.36 5.91
C ARG A 94 8.53 -2.47 6.19
N LEU A 95 7.74 -2.81 5.18
CA LEU A 95 6.29 -2.77 5.29
C LEU A 95 5.67 -4.11 4.91
N ILE A 96 4.54 -4.43 5.55
CA ILE A 96 3.53 -5.32 4.96
C ILE A 96 2.41 -4.43 4.43
N LYS A 97 2.01 -4.68 3.17
CA LYS A 97 0.90 -4.04 2.48
C LYS A 97 0.05 -5.08 1.74
N GLY A 98 -1.13 -4.69 1.32
CA GLY A 98 -2.02 -5.54 0.54
C GLY A 98 -3.22 -6.08 1.33
N GLY A 99 -3.49 -5.60 2.54
CA GLY A 99 -4.70 -5.94 3.29
C GLY A 99 -5.98 -5.62 2.53
N GLY A 100 -5.98 -4.53 1.77
CA GLY A 100 -7.08 -4.14 0.86
C GLY A 100 -7.07 -4.86 -0.50
N GLY A 101 -6.05 -5.66 -0.82
CA GLY A 101 -5.95 -6.42 -2.07
C GLY A 101 -5.35 -5.67 -3.26
N ALA A 102 -4.82 -4.47 -3.08
CA ALA A 102 -4.29 -3.63 -4.16
C ALA A 102 -2.74 -3.71 -4.31
N LEU A 103 -2.08 -4.66 -3.65
CA LEU A 103 -0.62 -4.69 -3.47
C LEU A 103 0.18 -4.60 -4.76
N LEU A 104 -0.29 -5.20 -5.85
CA LEU A 104 0.38 -5.15 -7.14
C LEU A 104 0.39 -3.73 -7.71
N ARG A 105 -0.79 -3.11 -7.82
CA ARG A 105 -0.92 -1.73 -8.29
C ARG A 105 -0.22 -0.75 -7.36
N GLU A 106 -0.32 -0.94 -6.04
CA GLU A 106 0.40 -0.14 -5.05
C GLU A 106 1.90 -0.19 -5.29
N LYS A 107 2.48 -1.38 -5.51
CA LYS A 107 3.91 -1.51 -5.76
C LYS A 107 4.33 -0.88 -7.08
N ILE A 108 3.53 -0.99 -8.13
CA ILE A 108 3.78 -0.34 -9.43
C ILE A 108 3.80 1.18 -9.26
N VAL A 109 2.78 1.77 -8.64
CA VAL A 109 2.66 3.22 -8.42
C VAL A 109 3.83 3.73 -7.56
N ILE A 110 4.16 3.04 -6.47
CA ILE A 110 5.28 3.40 -5.61
C ILE A 110 6.61 3.33 -6.36
N SER A 111 6.81 2.29 -7.18
CA SER A 111 8.05 2.11 -7.96
C SER A 111 8.22 3.15 -9.09
N ALA A 112 7.14 3.77 -9.55
CA ALA A 112 7.16 4.86 -10.53
C ALA A 112 7.43 6.24 -9.90
N ALA A 113 7.51 6.32 -8.56
CA ALA A 113 7.69 7.58 -7.86
C ALA A 113 9.15 7.79 -7.42
N ARG A 114 9.60 9.04 -7.46
CA ARG A 114 10.92 9.45 -6.94
C ARG A 114 11.02 9.29 -5.42
N ARG A 115 9.90 9.46 -4.73
CA ARG A 115 9.80 9.42 -3.26
C ARG A 115 8.56 8.67 -2.86
N PHE A 116 8.65 7.93 -1.76
CA PHE A 116 7.48 7.27 -1.17
C PHE A 116 7.37 7.58 0.33
N VAL A 117 6.21 8.07 0.75
CA VAL A 117 5.88 8.35 2.15
C VAL A 117 4.68 7.50 2.57
N VAL A 118 4.85 6.79 3.68
CA VAL A 118 3.79 5.98 4.29
C VAL A 118 2.85 6.87 5.10
N VAL A 119 1.54 6.67 4.95
CA VAL A 119 0.47 7.39 5.65
C VAL A 119 -0.39 6.40 6.41
N ALA A 120 -0.16 6.28 7.71
CA ALA A 120 -0.83 5.25 8.52
C ALA A 120 -1.13 5.76 9.94
N GLU A 121 -1.73 4.88 10.75
CA GLU A 121 -1.96 5.10 12.18
C GLU A 121 -0.90 4.43 13.04
N THR A 122 -0.60 4.97 14.22
CA THR A 122 0.40 4.39 15.15
C THR A 122 0.23 2.91 15.48
N PRO A 123 -0.97 2.31 15.55
CA PRO A 123 -1.12 0.87 15.74
C PRO A 123 -0.56 -0.02 14.61
N LYS A 124 -0.21 0.59 13.45
CA LYS A 124 0.46 -0.12 12.35
C LYS A 124 1.96 -0.28 12.56
N LYS A 125 2.53 0.43 13.54
CA LYS A 125 3.91 0.30 13.94
C LYS A 125 4.11 -0.99 14.73
N VAL A 126 5.04 -1.82 14.31
CA VAL A 126 5.37 -3.11 14.91
C VAL A 126 6.88 -3.18 15.17
N GLU A 127 7.31 -4.02 16.09
CA GLU A 127 8.75 -4.29 16.29
C GLU A 127 9.29 -5.17 15.17
N ARG A 128 8.43 -6.03 14.59
CA ARG A 128 8.78 -6.99 13.57
C ARG A 128 7.58 -7.23 12.64
N LEU A 129 7.82 -7.31 11.34
CA LEU A 129 6.76 -7.66 10.38
C LEU A 129 6.19 -9.06 10.65
N GLY A 130 4.89 -9.21 10.47
CA GLY A 130 4.13 -10.42 10.68
C GLY A 130 3.64 -10.62 12.12
N GLU A 131 3.69 -9.58 12.98
CA GLU A 131 3.15 -9.65 14.34
C GLU A 131 1.62 -9.72 14.38
N HIS A 132 0.98 -8.90 13.56
CA HIS A 132 -0.47 -8.74 13.56
C HIS A 132 -1.09 -9.01 12.19
N PHE A 133 -0.28 -8.97 11.13
CA PHE A 133 -0.76 -9.10 9.77
C PHE A 133 -0.06 -10.22 9.01
N ARG A 134 -0.84 -11.02 8.29
CA ARG A 134 -0.29 -12.06 7.42
C ARG A 134 0.28 -11.42 6.15
N LEU A 135 1.33 -12.02 5.59
CA LEU A 135 1.91 -11.55 4.34
C LEU A 135 1.01 -11.95 3.15
N PRO A 136 0.41 -10.99 2.42
CA PRO A 136 -0.32 -11.29 1.22
C PRO A 136 0.63 -11.67 0.07
N VAL A 137 0.28 -12.70 -0.68
CA VAL A 137 0.96 -13.11 -1.91
C VAL A 137 -0.09 -13.21 -3.01
N GLU A 138 0.01 -12.37 -4.04
CA GLU A 138 -0.88 -12.35 -5.18
C GLU A 138 -0.46 -13.41 -6.20
N VAL A 139 -1.42 -14.22 -6.64
CA VAL A 139 -1.17 -15.37 -7.50
C VAL A 139 -2.17 -15.43 -8.65
N VAL A 140 -1.73 -15.88 -9.84
CA VAL A 140 -2.63 -16.11 -10.96
C VAL A 140 -3.70 -17.14 -10.61
N ARG A 141 -4.89 -17.01 -11.18
CA ARG A 141 -6.02 -17.92 -10.93
C ARG A 141 -5.79 -19.32 -11.50
N PHE A 142 -5.11 -19.40 -12.66
CA PHE A 142 -4.79 -20.68 -13.26
C PHE A 142 -3.91 -21.51 -12.32
N ALA A 143 -4.32 -22.75 -12.02
CA ALA A 143 -3.60 -23.69 -11.16
C ALA A 143 -3.14 -23.12 -9.81
N TRP A 144 -3.88 -22.17 -9.22
CA TRP A 144 -3.51 -21.48 -8.00
C TRP A 144 -3.24 -22.43 -6.80
N ARG A 145 -3.91 -23.60 -6.77
CA ARG A 145 -3.67 -24.60 -5.71
C ARG A 145 -2.28 -25.22 -5.80
N ASP A 146 -1.74 -25.41 -7.01
CA ASP A 146 -0.38 -25.87 -7.21
C ASP A 146 0.63 -24.77 -6.87
N THR A 147 0.35 -23.51 -7.26
CA THR A 147 1.12 -22.34 -6.82
C THR A 147 1.13 -22.23 -5.30
N ARG A 148 -0.04 -22.35 -4.64
CA ARG A 148 -0.15 -22.37 -3.17
C ARG A 148 0.75 -23.42 -2.54
N ARG A 149 0.77 -24.64 -3.07
CA ARG A 149 1.64 -25.72 -2.57
C ARG A 149 3.12 -25.32 -2.59
N ARG A 150 3.58 -24.64 -3.65
CA ARG A 150 4.95 -24.13 -3.77
C ARG A 150 5.20 -22.95 -2.82
N VAL A 151 4.26 -22.03 -2.68
CA VAL A 151 4.34 -20.93 -1.71
C VAL A 151 4.43 -21.49 -0.29
N THR A 152 3.65 -22.52 0.06
CA THR A 152 3.68 -23.17 1.39
C THR A 152 5.03 -23.84 1.69
N ALA A 153 5.80 -24.20 0.69
CA ALA A 153 7.17 -24.70 0.91
C ALA A 153 8.17 -23.59 1.31
N VAL A 154 7.80 -22.32 1.12
CA VAL A 154 8.62 -21.13 1.45
C VAL A 154 8.05 -20.43 2.68
N LEU A 155 6.74 -20.25 2.73
CA LEU A 155 5.99 -19.60 3.82
C LEU A 155 4.91 -20.56 4.33
N PRO A 156 4.89 -20.89 5.64
CA PRO A 156 3.88 -21.79 6.18
C PRO A 156 2.49 -21.17 6.09
N ASP A 157 1.48 -22.04 6.15
CA ASP A 157 0.08 -21.66 6.38
C ASP A 157 -0.44 -20.62 5.37
N ALA A 158 -0.20 -20.87 4.07
CA ALA A 158 -0.75 -20.06 2.99
C ALA A 158 -2.26 -20.37 2.80
N VAL A 159 -3.12 -19.39 3.13
CA VAL A 159 -4.59 -19.51 3.06
C VAL A 159 -5.13 -18.60 1.96
N GLN A 160 -6.04 -19.12 1.13
CA GLN A 160 -6.72 -18.30 0.13
C GLN A 160 -7.57 -17.24 0.83
N ARG A 161 -7.41 -15.97 0.44
CA ARG A 161 -8.25 -14.88 0.93
C ARG A 161 -9.67 -15.04 0.43
N LEU A 162 -10.63 -14.82 1.33
CA LEU A 162 -12.05 -14.79 0.99
C LEU A 162 -12.58 -13.35 1.09
N GLY A 163 -13.55 -13.04 0.23
CA GLY A 163 -14.36 -11.84 0.33
C GLY A 163 -15.38 -11.91 1.48
N ALA A 164 -16.10 -10.83 1.70
CA ALA A 164 -17.15 -10.76 2.71
C ALA A 164 -18.33 -11.70 2.44
N ASP A 165 -18.50 -12.14 1.21
CA ASP A 165 -19.49 -13.12 0.74
C ASP A 165 -19.04 -14.58 0.95
N GLY A 166 -17.81 -14.79 1.44
CA GLY A 166 -17.22 -16.13 1.63
C GLY A 166 -16.63 -16.73 0.34
N GLU A 167 -16.73 -16.07 -0.78
CA GLU A 167 -16.13 -16.49 -2.04
C GLU A 167 -14.64 -16.06 -2.11
N ALA A 168 -13.89 -16.63 -3.05
CA ALA A 168 -12.50 -16.26 -3.26
C ALA A 168 -12.38 -14.77 -3.62
N TYR A 169 -11.60 -14.01 -2.83
CA TYR A 169 -11.30 -12.63 -3.15
C TYR A 169 -10.55 -12.52 -4.49
N VAL A 170 -10.98 -11.61 -5.33
CA VAL A 170 -10.35 -11.33 -6.63
C VAL A 170 -9.85 -9.89 -6.64
N THR A 171 -8.57 -9.71 -6.99
CA THR A 171 -7.95 -8.38 -7.10
C THR A 171 -8.47 -7.62 -8.32
N ASP A 172 -8.20 -6.31 -8.39
CA ASP A 172 -8.52 -5.48 -9.57
C ASP A 172 -7.90 -6.03 -10.87
N GLU A 173 -6.76 -6.74 -10.76
CA GLU A 173 -6.09 -7.41 -11.90
C GLU A 173 -6.58 -8.84 -12.15
N GLY A 174 -7.62 -9.28 -11.46
CA GLY A 174 -8.25 -10.58 -11.67
C GLY A 174 -7.50 -11.76 -11.06
N HIS A 175 -6.64 -11.54 -10.08
CA HIS A 175 -5.85 -12.55 -9.40
C HIS A 175 -6.43 -12.97 -8.05
N PHE A 176 -5.92 -14.05 -7.46
CA PHE A 176 -6.19 -14.44 -6.08
C PHE A 176 -5.09 -13.96 -5.13
N ILE A 177 -5.41 -13.92 -3.84
CA ILE A 177 -4.45 -13.64 -2.77
C ILE A 177 -4.33 -14.85 -1.85
N LEU A 178 -3.11 -15.20 -1.50
CA LEU A 178 -2.77 -16.11 -0.42
C LEU A 178 -2.25 -15.30 0.77
N ASP A 179 -2.91 -15.40 1.90
CA ASP A 179 -2.45 -14.81 3.17
C ASP A 179 -1.56 -15.81 3.90
N CYS A 180 -0.27 -15.50 3.99
CA CYS A 180 0.75 -16.40 4.52
C CYS A 180 1.21 -15.99 5.91
N ALA A 181 1.44 -16.95 6.81
CA ALA A 181 2.13 -16.65 8.06
C ALA A 181 3.58 -16.26 7.76
N LEU A 182 4.07 -15.21 8.45
CA LEU A 182 5.45 -14.74 8.32
C LEU A 182 6.26 -15.15 9.56
N PRO A 183 7.15 -16.16 9.47
CA PRO A 183 7.94 -16.60 10.60
C PRO A 183 8.91 -15.50 11.09
N ALA A 184 9.09 -15.42 12.40
CA ALA A 184 9.98 -14.43 13.02
C ALA A 184 11.44 -14.52 12.57
N THR A 185 11.86 -15.72 12.17
CA THR A 185 13.25 -16.03 11.81
C THR A 185 13.54 -15.95 10.33
N VAL A 186 12.53 -15.53 9.51
CA VAL A 186 12.72 -15.46 8.06
C VAL A 186 13.59 -14.24 7.70
N ASP A 187 14.51 -14.46 6.78
CA ASP A 187 15.25 -13.38 6.13
C ASP A 187 14.34 -12.69 5.11
N LEU A 188 13.90 -11.48 5.42
CA LEU A 188 12.96 -10.73 4.60
C LEU A 188 13.55 -10.30 3.26
N ASP A 189 14.86 -9.99 3.21
CA ASP A 189 15.54 -9.57 1.99
C ASP A 189 15.66 -10.73 1.00
N ALA A 190 15.88 -11.94 1.50
CA ALA A 190 15.91 -13.15 0.69
C ALA A 190 14.51 -13.66 0.31
N LEU A 191 13.48 -13.37 1.13
CA LEU A 191 12.13 -13.91 0.94
C LEU A 191 11.46 -13.36 -0.32
N GLY A 192 11.51 -12.05 -0.52
CA GLY A 192 10.87 -11.39 -1.67
C GLY A 192 11.30 -12.00 -3.01
N PRO A 193 12.61 -12.05 -3.33
CA PRO A 193 13.11 -12.69 -4.54
C PRO A 193 12.72 -14.18 -4.66
N ARG A 194 12.73 -14.93 -3.56
CA ARG A 194 12.32 -16.35 -3.58
C ARG A 194 10.85 -16.53 -3.94
N LEU A 195 9.96 -15.69 -3.43
CA LEU A 195 8.54 -15.72 -3.79
C LEU A 195 8.33 -15.41 -5.26
N LYS A 196 9.02 -14.38 -5.79
CA LYS A 196 8.94 -13.98 -7.20
C LYS A 196 9.44 -15.05 -8.18
N GLN A 197 10.29 -15.97 -7.74
CA GLN A 197 10.75 -17.09 -8.56
C GLN A 197 9.73 -18.25 -8.67
N ILE A 198 8.66 -18.24 -7.88
CA ILE A 198 7.64 -19.29 -7.92
C ILE A 198 6.71 -19.03 -9.11
N PRO A 199 6.63 -19.94 -10.12
CA PRO A 199 5.67 -19.81 -11.21
C PRO A 199 4.24 -19.68 -10.68
N GLY A 200 3.53 -18.64 -11.13
CA GLY A 200 2.17 -18.33 -10.69
C GLY A 200 2.10 -17.26 -9.58
N VAL A 201 3.20 -16.91 -8.92
CA VAL A 201 3.25 -15.73 -8.05
C VAL A 201 3.39 -14.47 -8.92
N VAL A 202 2.49 -13.53 -8.73
CA VAL A 202 2.49 -12.23 -9.42
C VAL A 202 3.26 -11.21 -8.60
N GLU A 203 2.86 -11.01 -7.31
CA GLU A 203 3.52 -10.07 -6.42
C GLU A 203 3.30 -10.49 -4.95
N HIS A 204 4.03 -9.87 -4.03
CA HIS A 204 3.92 -10.09 -2.59
C HIS A 204 3.87 -8.76 -1.83
N GLY A 205 3.27 -8.80 -0.62
CA GLY A 205 3.05 -7.64 0.22
C GLY A 205 4.26 -7.14 1.02
N LEU A 206 5.47 -7.64 0.77
CA LEU A 206 6.69 -7.05 1.34
C LEU A 206 7.12 -5.85 0.50
N PHE A 207 7.27 -4.70 1.16
CA PHE A 207 7.79 -3.45 0.60
C PHE A 207 9.02 -3.05 1.40
N ILE A 208 10.20 -3.33 0.86
CA ILE A 208 11.49 -3.19 1.53
C ILE A 208 12.34 -2.20 0.76
N GLY A 209 12.96 -1.23 1.47
CA GLY A 209 13.84 -0.24 0.87
C GLY A 209 13.15 0.77 -0.05
N LEU A 210 11.83 0.91 0.03
CA LEU A 210 11.05 1.80 -0.82
C LEU A 210 10.64 3.10 -0.11
N ALA A 211 10.31 3.03 1.19
CA ALA A 211 9.79 4.17 1.93
C ALA A 211 10.91 5.11 2.40
N GLU A 212 10.74 6.41 2.14
CA GLU A 212 11.60 7.47 2.69
C GLU A 212 11.31 7.71 4.17
N ARG A 213 10.04 7.70 4.55
CA ARG A 213 9.55 7.89 5.92
C ARG A 213 8.11 7.40 6.07
N ALA A 214 7.68 7.26 7.32
CA ALA A 214 6.29 7.03 7.66
C ALA A 214 5.74 8.16 8.53
N LEU A 215 4.53 8.64 8.20
CA LEU A 215 3.73 9.58 8.97
C LEU A 215 2.64 8.78 9.70
N LEU A 216 2.84 8.56 10.99
CA LEU A 216 1.95 7.75 11.81
C LEU A 216 1.09 8.65 12.69
N GLY A 217 -0.18 8.79 12.33
CA GLY A 217 -1.13 9.56 13.09
C GLY A 217 -1.45 8.93 14.45
N ARG A 218 -1.60 9.77 15.47
CA ARG A 218 -2.00 9.39 16.82
C ARG A 218 -3.44 9.77 17.09
N PRO A 219 -4.13 9.05 17.99
CA PRO A 219 -5.50 9.39 18.35
C PRO A 219 -5.68 10.78 18.95
N ASP A 220 -4.63 11.37 19.54
CA ASP A 220 -4.62 12.73 20.10
C ASP A 220 -4.48 13.84 19.02
N GLY A 221 -4.39 13.46 17.75
CA GLY A 221 -4.20 14.38 16.63
C GLY A 221 -2.74 14.70 16.31
N GLY A 222 -1.80 14.16 17.08
CA GLY A 222 -0.37 14.27 16.79
C GLY A 222 0.04 13.33 15.66
N VAL A 223 1.23 13.56 15.10
CA VAL A 223 1.86 12.69 14.12
C VAL A 223 3.26 12.31 14.57
N GLU A 224 3.54 11.04 14.60
CA GLU A 224 4.89 10.49 14.77
C GLU A 224 5.50 10.30 13.38
N GLN A 225 6.72 10.78 13.20
CA GLN A 225 7.48 10.53 11.98
C GLN A 225 8.53 9.46 12.27
N VAL A 226 8.53 8.41 11.44
CA VAL A 226 9.58 7.38 11.43
C VAL A 226 10.40 7.58 10.16
N ALA A 227 11.73 7.65 10.30
CA ALA A 227 12.68 7.74 9.19
C ALA A 227 13.74 6.64 9.36
N PRO A 228 14.42 6.22 8.29
CA PRO A 228 15.55 5.29 8.41
C PRO A 228 16.60 5.87 9.34
N GLY A 229 17.17 5.02 10.22
CA GLY A 229 18.27 5.40 11.12
C GLY A 229 19.61 5.48 10.38
#